data_8dc0e1b1f68a4a3f11c0ceb67c9e56bb
#
_entry.id   8dc0e1b1f68a4a3f11c0ceb67c9e56bb
#
_cell.length_a   1.000
_cell.length_b   1.000
_cell.length_c   1.000
_cell.angle_alpha   90.00
_cell.angle_beta   90.00
_cell.angle_gamma   90.00
#
_symmetry.space_group_name_H-M   'P 1'
#
loop_
_entity.id
_entity.type
_entity.pdbx_description
1 polymer ?
#
loop_
_entity_poly.entity_id
_entity_poly.type
_entity_poly.pdbx_seq_one_letter_code
_entity_poly.pdbx_strand_id
1 'polypeptide(L)'
;MAPVFCSNIKVMRFDRFTIRGQEAVQEAIGIAEKNQNQQVEPEHILLSMLEQKEGVVRAIIGKIGANVATISDELRDVIDRFPKVTGGQQYFSSRTNTIFQVIQKEAEKLQDEYYSTEHLLLAIAAEKEGDAGRILRSQGISREDLEKVLTEMRGGSRITDPNAEENFQALEKYALDLTDRARKGKLDPVIGRDDEIR
;
A
#
# COMPACT_ATOMS: atom_id res chain seq x y z
N MET A 1 15.80 16.56 15.28
CA MET A 1 14.93 17.70 14.88
C MET A 1 13.59 17.07 14.51
N ALA A 2 12.55 17.26 15.32
CA ALA A 2 11.23 16.76 15.00
C ALA A 2 10.66 17.53 13.79
N PRO A 3 10.02 16.86 12.83
CA PRO A 3 9.40 17.55 11.69
C PRO A 3 8.26 18.43 12.20
N VAL A 4 8.28 19.70 11.82
CA VAL A 4 7.21 20.66 12.11
C VAL A 4 6.01 20.30 11.26
N PHE A 5 5.13 19.45 11.76
CA PHE A 5 3.84 19.16 11.14
C PHE A 5 2.92 20.37 11.30
N CYS A 6 2.51 20.91 10.18
CA CYS A 6 1.70 22.12 10.07
C CYS A 6 0.32 21.97 10.75
N SER A 7 -0.12 23.03 11.41
CA SER A 7 -1.28 23.16 12.29
C SER A 7 -2.68 22.97 11.67
N ASN A 8 -2.80 22.50 10.44
CA ASN A 8 -4.08 22.19 9.79
C ASN A 8 -4.38 20.68 9.64
N ILE A 9 -3.54 19.80 10.21
CA ILE A 9 -3.74 18.34 10.18
C ILE A 9 -4.48 17.90 11.44
N LYS A 10 -5.64 18.47 11.70
CA LYS A 10 -6.41 18.22 12.93
C LYS A 10 -7.21 16.89 12.92
N VAL A 11 -7.13 16.07 11.89
CA VAL A 11 -8.03 14.91 11.71
C VAL A 11 -7.31 13.57 11.59
N MET A 12 -6.02 13.54 11.30
CA MET A 12 -5.32 12.26 11.06
C MET A 12 -4.29 11.94 12.14
N ARG A 13 -4.47 10.80 12.79
CA ARG A 13 -3.51 10.27 13.77
C ARG A 13 -2.39 9.53 13.05
N PHE A 14 -1.35 10.27 12.64
CA PHE A 14 -0.17 9.69 11.99
C PHE A 14 0.54 8.64 12.86
N ASP A 15 0.40 8.72 14.18
CA ASP A 15 0.88 7.73 15.13
C ASP A 15 0.24 6.35 14.97
N ARG A 16 -0.90 6.27 14.27
CA ARG A 16 -1.58 5.01 13.96
C ARG A 16 -1.22 4.42 12.61
N PHE A 17 -0.35 5.04 11.83
CA PHE A 17 0.17 4.40 10.62
C PHE A 17 1.28 3.43 10.95
N THR A 18 1.36 2.34 10.17
CA THR A 18 2.57 1.51 10.11
C THR A 18 3.77 2.37 9.68
N ILE A 19 4.99 1.91 9.95
CA ILE A 19 6.20 2.62 9.50
C ILE A 19 6.16 2.83 7.99
N ARG A 20 5.82 1.79 7.21
CA ARG A 20 5.70 1.89 5.75
C ARG A 20 4.59 2.84 5.30
N GLY A 21 3.48 2.89 6.03
CA GLY A 21 2.41 3.85 5.79
C GLY A 21 2.85 5.30 6.03
N GLN A 22 3.59 5.55 7.12
CA GLN A 22 4.18 6.87 7.40
C GLN A 22 5.18 7.29 6.33
N GLU A 23 6.09 6.39 5.94
CA GLU A 23 7.06 6.61 4.86
C GLU A 23 6.35 6.95 3.54
N ALA A 24 5.31 6.20 3.16
CA ALA A 24 4.56 6.46 1.93
C ALA A 24 3.95 7.86 1.92
N VAL A 25 3.33 8.30 3.03
CA VAL A 25 2.75 9.64 3.12
C VAL A 25 3.85 10.72 3.10
N GLN A 26 4.98 10.49 3.77
CA GLN A 26 6.10 11.43 3.78
C GLN A 26 6.74 11.55 2.38
N GLU A 27 6.93 10.44 1.69
CA GLU A 27 7.45 10.42 0.32
C GLU A 27 6.48 11.09 -0.67
N ALA A 28 5.15 10.90 -0.49
CA ALA A 28 4.14 11.58 -1.30
C ALA A 28 4.23 13.12 -1.19
N ILE A 29 4.50 13.65 0.01
CA ILE A 29 4.75 15.08 0.21
C ILE A 29 6.01 15.50 -0.56
N GLY A 30 7.09 14.72 -0.49
CA GLY A 30 8.32 14.97 -1.24
C GLY A 30 8.13 14.93 -2.76
N ILE A 31 7.31 14.01 -3.27
CA ILE A 31 6.95 13.95 -4.70
C ILE A 31 6.18 15.21 -5.10
N ALA A 32 5.19 15.65 -4.31
CA ALA A 32 4.43 16.87 -4.58
C ALA A 32 5.34 18.11 -4.57
N GLU A 33 6.24 18.23 -3.60
CA GLU A 33 7.21 19.33 -3.50
C GLU A 33 8.12 19.36 -4.74
N LYS A 34 8.71 18.23 -5.12
CA LYS A 34 9.59 18.11 -6.29
C LYS A 34 8.90 18.49 -7.59
N ASN A 35 7.61 18.20 -7.72
CA ASN A 35 6.80 18.57 -8.88
C ASN A 35 6.17 19.96 -8.78
N GLN A 36 6.48 20.73 -7.72
CA GLN A 36 5.90 22.04 -7.45
C GLN A 36 4.37 22.02 -7.27
N ASN A 37 3.82 20.89 -6.87
CA ASN A 37 2.41 20.77 -6.54
C ASN A 37 2.19 21.19 -5.08
N GLN A 38 1.29 22.14 -4.84
CA GLN A 38 0.97 22.58 -3.49
C GLN A 38 0.04 21.60 -2.77
N GLN A 39 -0.84 20.94 -3.53
CA GLN A 39 -1.76 19.94 -3.02
C GLN A 39 -1.14 18.54 -3.14
N VAL A 40 -1.12 17.80 -2.03
CA VAL A 40 -0.79 16.38 -2.03
C VAL A 40 -2.05 15.59 -2.32
N GLU A 41 -2.14 15.04 -3.53
CA GLU A 41 -3.27 14.29 -4.04
C GLU A 41 -3.08 12.77 -3.84
N PRO A 42 -4.15 11.94 -3.91
CA PRO A 42 -4.03 10.48 -3.83
C PRO A 42 -3.06 9.87 -4.85
N GLU A 43 -2.88 10.50 -6.00
CA GLU A 43 -1.91 10.10 -7.03
C GLU A 43 -0.47 10.11 -6.52
N HIS A 44 -0.10 11.11 -5.70
CA HIS A 44 1.23 11.17 -5.08
C HIS A 44 1.43 10.03 -4.07
N ILE A 45 0.38 9.70 -3.29
CA ILE A 45 0.42 8.60 -2.31
C ILE A 45 0.54 7.26 -3.02
N LEU A 46 -0.24 7.03 -4.08
CA LEU A 46 -0.16 5.78 -4.84
C LEU A 46 1.21 5.62 -5.48
N LEU A 47 1.75 6.68 -6.08
CA LEU A 47 3.09 6.65 -6.69
C LEU A 47 4.16 6.36 -5.65
N SER A 48 4.14 7.00 -4.48
CA SER A 48 5.11 6.74 -3.41
C SER A 48 5.08 5.28 -2.96
N MET A 49 3.89 4.70 -2.77
CA MET A 49 3.75 3.27 -2.42
C MET A 49 4.33 2.35 -3.50
N LEU A 50 4.18 2.71 -4.78
CA LEU A 50 4.74 1.93 -5.90
C LEU A 50 6.27 2.10 -6.02
N GLU A 51 6.84 3.19 -5.53
CA GLU A 51 8.30 3.41 -5.53
C GLU A 51 9.01 2.72 -4.37
N GLN A 52 8.30 2.33 -3.31
CA GLN A 52 8.87 1.51 -2.23
C GLN A 52 9.35 0.16 -2.77
N LYS A 53 10.69 -0.05 -2.80
CA LYS A 53 11.30 -1.24 -3.43
C LYS A 53 10.82 -2.57 -2.82
N GLU A 54 10.57 -2.56 -1.53
CA GLU A 54 10.08 -3.70 -0.76
C GLU A 54 8.67 -3.44 -0.22
N GLY A 55 7.82 -2.75 -1.02
CA GLY A 55 6.45 -2.41 -0.65
C GLY A 55 5.47 -3.55 -0.95
N VAL A 56 4.63 -3.87 0.03
CA VAL A 56 3.55 -4.85 -0.09
C VAL A 56 2.60 -4.52 -1.25
N VAL A 57 2.39 -3.24 -1.55
CA VAL A 57 1.52 -2.78 -2.65
C VAL A 57 1.99 -3.30 -4.01
N ARG A 58 3.31 -3.32 -4.26
CA ARG A 58 3.85 -3.89 -5.51
C ARG A 58 3.58 -5.39 -5.63
N ALA A 59 3.71 -6.13 -4.53
CA ALA A 59 3.42 -7.56 -4.50
C ALA A 59 1.95 -7.85 -4.77
N ILE A 60 1.04 -7.07 -4.16
CA ILE A 60 -0.42 -7.18 -4.38
C ILE A 60 -0.76 -6.94 -5.85
N ILE A 61 -0.28 -5.85 -6.43
CA ILE A 61 -0.52 -5.49 -7.84
C ILE A 61 0.05 -6.56 -8.79
N GLY A 62 1.24 -7.07 -8.48
CA GLY A 62 1.88 -8.15 -9.24
C GLY A 62 1.07 -9.47 -9.17
N LYS A 63 0.50 -9.82 -8.02
CA LYS A 63 -0.37 -11.00 -7.88
C LYS A 63 -1.67 -10.89 -8.68
N ILE A 64 -2.22 -9.68 -8.84
CA ILE A 64 -3.37 -9.43 -9.71
C ILE A 64 -2.97 -9.57 -11.20
N GLY A 65 -1.68 -9.46 -11.51
CA GLY A 65 -1.16 -9.54 -12.88
C GLY A 65 -1.05 -8.19 -13.60
N ALA A 66 -1.21 -7.09 -12.88
CA ALA A 66 -1.08 -5.75 -13.44
C ALA A 66 0.38 -5.28 -13.49
N ASN A 67 0.69 -4.38 -14.42
CA ASN A 67 2.04 -3.87 -14.61
C ASN A 67 2.29 -2.61 -13.76
N VAL A 68 3.10 -2.75 -12.72
CA VAL A 68 3.47 -1.66 -11.81
C VAL A 68 4.14 -0.49 -12.55
N ALA A 69 4.99 -0.77 -13.55
CA ALA A 69 5.69 0.28 -14.30
C ALA A 69 4.70 1.15 -15.09
N THR A 70 3.75 0.52 -15.79
CA THR A 70 2.70 1.22 -16.54
C THR A 70 1.86 2.12 -15.62
N ILE A 71 1.45 1.61 -14.45
CA ILE A 71 0.69 2.39 -13.46
C ILE A 71 1.52 3.59 -12.98
N SER A 72 2.80 3.36 -12.67
CA SER A 72 3.68 4.44 -12.19
C SER A 72 3.89 5.53 -13.25
N ASP A 73 4.03 5.16 -14.53
CA ASP A 73 4.23 6.12 -15.62
C ASP A 73 2.94 6.93 -15.86
N GLU A 74 1.76 6.29 -15.88
CA GLU A 74 0.48 6.99 -15.98
C GLU A 74 0.26 7.97 -14.80
N LEU A 75 0.66 7.59 -13.58
CA LEU A 75 0.59 8.46 -12.41
C LEU A 75 1.52 9.68 -12.56
N ARG A 76 2.75 9.49 -13.04
CA ARG A 76 3.69 10.60 -13.29
C ARG A 76 3.13 11.57 -14.32
N ASP A 77 2.53 11.05 -15.40
CA ASP A 77 1.89 11.87 -16.44
C ASP A 77 0.72 12.69 -15.89
N VAL A 78 -0.04 12.15 -14.94
CA VAL A 78 -1.13 12.89 -14.26
C VAL A 78 -0.56 13.95 -13.33
N ILE A 79 0.41 13.61 -12.50
CA ILE A 79 1.06 14.53 -11.55
C ILE A 79 1.72 15.70 -12.27
N ASP A 80 2.33 15.48 -13.43
CA ASP A 80 2.94 16.55 -14.24
C ASP A 80 1.93 17.58 -14.73
N ARG A 81 0.65 17.21 -14.87
CA ARG A 81 -0.44 18.10 -15.28
C ARG A 81 -1.07 18.87 -14.12
N PHE A 82 -0.76 18.53 -12.88
CA PHE A 82 -1.27 19.27 -11.74
C PHE A 82 -0.75 20.70 -11.69
N PRO A 83 -1.53 21.63 -11.12
CA PRO A 83 -1.11 23.03 -10.99
C PRO A 83 0.24 23.14 -10.28
N LYS A 84 1.15 23.88 -10.91
CA LYS A 84 2.50 24.14 -10.36
C LYS A 84 2.51 25.50 -9.69
N VAL A 85 2.92 25.54 -8.42
CA VAL A 85 2.98 26.76 -7.60
C VAL A 85 4.39 26.89 -7.04
N THR A 86 5.00 28.06 -7.26
CA THR A 86 6.34 28.36 -6.75
C THR A 86 6.23 28.96 -5.35
N GLY A 87 6.81 28.30 -4.38
CA GLY A 87 6.77 28.74 -2.98
C GLY A 87 5.42 28.41 -2.31
N GLY A 88 5.47 28.03 -1.07
CA GLY A 88 4.31 27.63 -0.29
C GLY A 88 4.51 26.27 0.34
N GLN A 89 3.77 26.02 1.40
CA GLN A 89 3.80 24.75 2.11
C GLN A 89 2.82 23.77 1.46
N GLN A 90 3.22 22.51 1.31
CA GLN A 90 2.33 21.45 0.82
C GLN A 90 1.23 21.18 1.86
N TYR A 91 0.03 20.85 1.36
CA TYR A 91 -1.09 20.43 2.18
C TYR A 91 -1.87 19.32 1.50
N PHE A 92 -2.53 18.48 2.28
CA PHE A 92 -3.37 17.42 1.73
C PHE A 92 -4.65 18.00 1.12
N SER A 93 -4.97 17.56 -0.09
CA SER A 93 -6.22 17.94 -0.76
C SER A 93 -7.45 17.44 0.00
N SER A 94 -8.61 17.93 -0.36
CA SER A 94 -9.88 17.41 0.20
C SER A 94 -10.08 15.93 -0.15
N ARG A 95 -9.65 15.48 -1.35
CA ARG A 95 -9.70 14.08 -1.77
C ARG A 95 -8.80 13.21 -0.87
N THR A 96 -7.56 13.64 -0.64
CA THR A 96 -6.62 12.94 0.25
C THR A 96 -7.14 12.86 1.68
N ASN A 97 -7.72 13.93 2.20
CA ASN A 97 -8.35 13.90 3.51
C ASN A 97 -9.55 12.93 3.57
N THR A 98 -10.31 12.79 2.48
CA THR A 98 -11.37 11.78 2.37
C THR A 98 -10.80 10.36 2.38
N ILE A 99 -9.71 10.10 1.65
CA ILE A 99 -8.98 8.82 1.70
C ILE A 99 -8.59 8.48 3.14
N PHE A 100 -8.03 9.43 3.87
CA PHE A 100 -7.66 9.22 5.28
C PHE A 100 -8.83 8.87 6.18
N GLN A 101 -10.02 9.42 5.95
CA GLN A 101 -11.23 9.02 6.69
C GLN A 101 -11.71 7.61 6.30
N VAL A 102 -11.52 7.23 5.03
CA VAL A 102 -11.89 5.89 4.55
C VAL A 102 -10.98 4.83 5.16
N ILE A 103 -9.66 5.05 5.21
CA ILE A 103 -8.73 4.07 5.78
C ILE A 103 -9.03 3.78 7.26
N GLN A 104 -9.49 4.76 8.02
CA GLN A 104 -9.92 4.51 9.40
C GLN A 104 -11.04 3.47 9.45
N LYS A 105 -12.06 3.62 8.60
CA LYS A 105 -13.18 2.68 8.51
C LYS A 105 -12.75 1.30 8.00
N GLU A 106 -11.82 1.25 7.06
CA GLU A 106 -11.27 -0.02 6.55
C GLU A 106 -10.50 -0.77 7.65
N ALA A 107 -9.65 -0.08 8.40
CA ALA A 107 -8.92 -0.67 9.51
C ALA A 107 -9.86 -1.18 10.61
N GLU A 108 -10.90 -0.42 10.96
CA GLU A 108 -11.93 -0.84 11.93
C GLU A 108 -12.67 -2.11 11.43
N LYS A 109 -13.01 -2.18 10.13
CA LYS A 109 -13.66 -3.34 9.50
C LYS A 109 -12.78 -4.59 9.56
N LEU A 110 -11.47 -4.43 9.33
CA LEU A 110 -10.48 -5.51 9.37
C LEU A 110 -9.99 -5.82 10.80
N GLN A 111 -10.42 -5.04 11.79
CA GLN A 111 -9.97 -5.12 13.19
C GLN A 111 -8.47 -4.90 13.36
N ASP A 112 -7.90 -4.05 12.51
CA ASP A 112 -6.49 -3.67 12.53
C ASP A 112 -6.26 -2.48 13.48
N GLU A 113 -5.14 -2.52 14.21
CA GLU A 113 -4.77 -1.45 15.15
C GLU A 113 -4.01 -0.32 14.43
N TYR A 114 -3.31 -0.65 13.35
CA TYR A 114 -2.52 0.31 12.56
C TYR A 114 -3.04 0.42 11.12
N TYR A 115 -2.86 1.62 10.54
CA TYR A 115 -3.18 1.93 9.15
C TYR A 115 -1.97 1.60 8.27
N SER A 116 -2.08 0.60 7.44
CA SER A 116 -1.01 0.16 6.52
C SER A 116 -1.17 0.73 5.12
N THR A 117 -0.16 0.52 4.27
CA THR A 117 -0.22 0.84 2.84
C THR A 117 -1.34 0.09 2.11
N GLU A 118 -1.74 -1.08 2.61
CA GLU A 118 -2.89 -1.84 2.09
C GLU A 118 -4.21 -1.08 2.25
N HIS A 119 -4.43 -0.45 3.43
CA HIS A 119 -5.62 0.37 3.66
C HIS A 119 -5.64 1.60 2.75
N LEU A 120 -4.47 2.22 2.54
CA LEU A 120 -4.34 3.33 1.57
C LEU A 120 -4.69 2.87 0.17
N LEU A 121 -4.18 1.72 -0.27
CA LEU A 121 -4.49 1.16 -1.59
C LEU A 121 -5.98 0.86 -1.77
N LEU A 122 -6.62 0.22 -0.79
CA LEU A 122 -8.06 -0.07 -0.81
C LEU A 122 -8.90 1.21 -0.89
N ALA A 123 -8.53 2.22 -0.11
CA ALA A 123 -9.24 3.50 -0.09
C ALA A 123 -9.10 4.25 -1.42
N ILE A 124 -7.90 4.26 -2.02
CA ILE A 124 -7.64 4.87 -3.33
C ILE A 124 -8.40 4.11 -4.44
N ALA A 125 -8.39 2.78 -4.41
CA ALA A 125 -9.13 1.97 -5.39
C ALA A 125 -10.65 2.20 -5.32
N ALA A 126 -11.17 2.51 -4.14
CA ALA A 126 -12.58 2.84 -3.94
C ALA A 126 -12.97 4.23 -4.43
N GLU A 127 -12.01 5.11 -4.71
CA GLU A 127 -12.27 6.45 -5.22
C GLU A 127 -12.81 6.40 -6.65
N LYS A 128 -14.01 6.98 -6.87
CA LYS A 128 -14.69 6.90 -8.17
C LYS A 128 -14.22 7.96 -9.16
N GLU A 129 -13.91 9.16 -8.69
CA GLU A 129 -13.69 10.35 -9.53
C GLU A 129 -12.21 10.70 -9.73
N GLY A 130 -11.30 10.11 -8.93
CA GLY A 130 -9.87 10.42 -9.00
C GLY A 130 -9.13 9.66 -10.09
N ASP A 131 -8.07 10.27 -10.59
CA ASP A 131 -7.19 9.65 -11.59
C ASP A 131 -6.49 8.41 -11.04
N ALA A 132 -6.08 8.39 -9.77
CA ALA A 132 -5.45 7.23 -9.14
C ALA A 132 -6.37 6.00 -9.20
N GLY A 133 -7.63 6.14 -8.76
CA GLY A 133 -8.63 5.06 -8.86
C GLY A 133 -8.95 4.68 -10.31
N ARG A 134 -9.00 5.66 -11.22
CA ARG A 134 -9.21 5.41 -12.65
C ARG A 134 -8.08 4.59 -13.27
N ILE A 135 -6.83 4.93 -12.97
CA ILE A 135 -5.64 4.21 -13.45
C ILE A 135 -5.65 2.77 -12.94
N LEU A 136 -5.92 2.55 -11.65
CA LEU A 136 -6.04 1.18 -11.13
C LEU A 136 -7.09 0.37 -11.89
N ARG A 137 -8.29 0.93 -12.09
CA ARG A 137 -9.37 0.26 -12.84
C ARG A 137 -9.01 0.00 -14.30
N SER A 138 -8.32 0.93 -14.98
CA SER A 138 -7.88 0.72 -16.38
C SER A 138 -6.88 -0.42 -16.53
N GLN A 139 -6.13 -0.73 -15.47
CA GLN A 139 -5.20 -1.86 -15.39
C GLN A 139 -5.86 -3.13 -14.83
N GLY A 140 -7.19 -3.16 -14.76
CA GLY A 140 -7.96 -4.33 -14.30
C GLY A 140 -7.91 -4.56 -12.78
N ILE A 141 -7.50 -3.56 -12.00
CA ILE A 141 -7.45 -3.66 -10.55
C ILE A 141 -8.77 -3.12 -9.98
N SER A 142 -9.63 -4.01 -9.55
CA SER A 142 -10.84 -3.65 -8.81
C SER A 142 -10.60 -3.73 -7.30
N ARG A 143 -11.46 -3.08 -6.53
CA ARG A 143 -11.43 -3.18 -5.07
C ARG A 143 -11.65 -4.63 -4.62
N GLU A 144 -12.53 -5.35 -5.29
CA GLU A 144 -12.86 -6.74 -5.00
C GLU A 144 -11.66 -7.67 -5.21
N ASP A 145 -10.86 -7.43 -6.25
CA ASP A 145 -9.64 -8.19 -6.52
C ASP A 145 -8.57 -7.92 -5.45
N LEU A 146 -8.43 -6.65 -5.03
CA LEU A 146 -7.55 -6.28 -3.93
C LEU A 146 -7.96 -6.96 -2.63
N GLU A 147 -9.26 -6.96 -2.27
CA GLU A 147 -9.76 -7.60 -1.05
C GLU A 147 -9.50 -9.13 -1.06
N LYS A 148 -9.65 -9.80 -2.21
CA LYS A 148 -9.33 -11.24 -2.37
C LYS A 148 -7.85 -11.50 -2.14
N VAL A 149 -6.98 -10.79 -2.87
CA VAL A 149 -5.52 -10.97 -2.76
C VAL A 149 -5.03 -10.68 -1.34
N LEU A 150 -5.55 -9.62 -0.71
CA LEU A 150 -5.24 -9.30 0.69
C LEU A 150 -5.65 -10.40 1.66
N THR A 151 -6.83 -10.95 1.47
CA THR A 151 -7.33 -12.07 2.32
C THR A 151 -6.43 -13.30 2.19
N GLU A 152 -6.00 -13.62 0.97
CA GLU A 152 -5.07 -14.73 0.71
C GLU A 152 -3.68 -14.47 1.32
N MET A 153 -3.14 -13.25 1.14
CA MET A 153 -1.81 -12.88 1.64
C MET A 153 -1.77 -12.84 3.17
N ARG A 154 -2.80 -12.31 3.79
CA ARG A 154 -2.85 -12.15 5.25
C ARG A 154 -3.12 -13.48 5.99
N GLY A 155 -3.78 -14.45 5.36
CA GLY A 155 -4.13 -15.71 6.00
C GLY A 155 -4.91 -15.56 7.32
N GLY A 156 -5.65 -14.46 7.49
CA GLY A 156 -6.37 -14.11 8.71
C GLY A 156 -5.56 -13.32 9.75
N SER A 157 -4.31 -12.95 9.47
CA SER A 157 -3.49 -12.12 10.36
C SER A 157 -3.99 -10.68 10.40
N ARG A 158 -3.91 -10.04 11.60
CA ARG A 158 -4.25 -8.64 11.83
C ARG A 158 -3.01 -7.78 11.92
N ILE A 159 -3.13 -6.50 11.59
CA ILE A 159 -2.06 -5.53 11.74
C ILE A 159 -2.11 -4.94 13.15
N THR A 160 -1.38 -5.55 14.06
CA THR A 160 -1.25 -5.16 15.47
C THR A 160 0.12 -4.57 15.80
N ASP A 161 1.04 -4.56 14.83
CA ASP A 161 2.42 -4.09 14.95
C ASP A 161 2.68 -3.00 13.90
N PRO A 162 3.33 -1.88 14.27
CA PRO A 162 3.72 -0.86 13.30
C PRO A 162 4.70 -1.36 12.22
N ASN A 163 5.39 -2.48 12.43
CA ASN A 163 6.28 -3.15 11.45
C ASN A 163 5.62 -4.33 10.73
N ALA A 164 4.31 -4.50 10.82
CA ALA A 164 3.61 -5.67 10.29
C ALA A 164 3.95 -5.96 8.81
N GLU A 165 4.09 -4.93 7.99
CA GLU A 165 4.38 -5.08 6.55
C GLU A 165 5.79 -5.66 6.29
N GLU A 166 6.78 -5.39 7.13
CA GLU A 166 8.11 -6.01 7.04
C GLU A 166 8.06 -7.49 7.41
N ASN A 167 7.24 -7.84 8.40
CA ASN A 167 7.07 -9.23 8.82
C ASN A 167 6.38 -10.07 7.73
N PHE A 168 5.38 -9.51 7.03
CA PHE A 168 4.74 -10.17 5.89
C PHE A 168 5.73 -10.45 4.76
N GLN A 169 6.56 -9.49 4.42
CA GLN A 169 7.56 -9.65 3.37
C GLN A 169 8.68 -10.62 3.74
N ALA A 170 9.10 -10.63 5.01
CA ALA A 170 10.07 -11.61 5.49
C ALA A 170 9.53 -13.04 5.35
N LEU A 171 8.27 -13.28 5.66
CA LEU A 171 7.62 -14.57 5.46
C LEU A 171 7.54 -14.95 3.97
N GLU A 172 7.12 -14.04 3.09
CA GLU A 172 7.05 -14.31 1.64
C GLU A 172 8.43 -14.57 1.01
N LYS A 173 9.47 -13.87 1.50
CA LYS A 173 10.83 -13.92 0.94
C LYS A 173 11.66 -15.08 1.49
N TYR A 174 11.43 -15.49 2.74
CA TYR A 174 12.27 -16.46 3.43
C TYR A 174 11.51 -17.73 3.88
N ALA A 175 10.19 -17.73 3.93
CA ALA A 175 9.41 -18.92 4.25
C ALA A 175 9.10 -19.70 2.96
N LEU A 176 9.43 -20.98 2.97
CA LEU A 176 9.02 -21.93 1.96
C LEU A 176 7.68 -22.52 2.38
N ASP A 177 6.62 -22.26 1.60
CA ASP A 177 5.36 -22.97 1.79
C ASP A 177 5.54 -24.44 1.44
N LEU A 178 5.85 -25.22 2.48
CA LEU A 178 6.06 -26.66 2.37
C LEU A 178 4.77 -27.39 1.95
N THR A 179 3.60 -26.84 2.28
CA THR A 179 2.31 -27.42 1.90
C THR A 179 2.05 -27.26 0.40
N ASP A 180 2.33 -26.08 -0.15
CA ASP A 180 2.23 -25.84 -1.59
C ASP A 180 3.27 -26.67 -2.37
N ARG A 181 4.50 -26.76 -1.85
CA ARG A 181 5.55 -27.64 -2.45
C ARG A 181 5.15 -29.11 -2.41
N ALA A 182 4.52 -29.56 -1.33
CA ALA A 182 3.99 -30.93 -1.24
C ALA A 182 2.90 -31.18 -2.30
N ARG A 183 1.95 -30.27 -2.44
CA ARG A 183 0.89 -30.34 -3.44
C ARG A 183 1.42 -30.36 -4.86
N LYS A 184 2.51 -29.65 -5.12
CA LYS A 184 3.20 -29.59 -6.43
C LYS A 184 4.22 -30.71 -6.64
N GLY A 185 4.36 -31.66 -5.69
CA GLY A 185 5.32 -32.75 -5.78
C GLY A 185 6.79 -32.30 -5.77
N LYS A 186 7.07 -31.13 -5.20
CA LYS A 186 8.42 -30.50 -5.18
C LYS A 186 9.12 -30.65 -3.82
N LEU A 187 8.63 -31.51 -2.93
CA LEU A 187 9.34 -31.87 -1.72
C LEU A 187 10.34 -32.98 -2.04
N ASP A 188 11.52 -32.86 -1.43
CA ASP A 188 12.50 -33.93 -1.48
C ASP A 188 11.93 -35.17 -0.78
N PRO A 189 12.12 -36.37 -1.35
CA PRO A 189 11.63 -37.59 -0.69
C PRO A 189 12.35 -37.79 0.64
N VAL A 190 11.58 -38.02 1.69
CA VAL A 190 12.13 -38.34 2.99
C VAL A 190 12.61 -39.80 2.93
N ILE A 191 13.91 -40.01 2.95
CA ILE A 191 14.53 -41.33 2.89
C ILE A 191 15.06 -41.67 4.30
N GLY A 192 14.71 -42.85 4.82
CA GLY A 192 15.28 -43.39 6.05
C GLY A 192 14.71 -42.88 7.36
N ARG A 193 13.50 -42.27 7.36
CA ARG A 193 12.79 -41.80 8.57
C ARG A 193 11.38 -42.36 8.69
N ASP A 194 11.16 -43.56 8.23
CA ASP A 194 9.83 -44.20 8.19
C ASP A 194 9.21 -44.40 9.59
N ASP A 195 10.07 -44.59 10.61
CA ASP A 195 9.60 -44.78 12.00
C ASP A 195 9.20 -43.45 12.68
N GLU A 196 9.70 -42.34 12.23
CA GLU A 196 9.37 -41.00 12.75
C GLU A 196 8.10 -40.42 12.09
N ILE A 197 7.72 -40.95 10.93
CA ILE A 197 6.55 -40.52 10.15
C ILE A 197 5.27 -41.24 10.59
N ARG A 198 5.37 -42.39 11.27
CA ARG A 198 4.25 -43.16 11.84
C ARG A 198 3.83 -42.66 13.20
#